data_742a776056484488c9ad3489020e8332
#
_entry.id   742a776056484488c9ad3489020e8332
#
_cell.length_a   1.000
_cell.length_b   1.000
_cell.length_c   1.000
_cell.angle_alpha   90.00
_cell.angle_beta   90.00
_cell.angle_gamma   90.00
#
_symmetry.space_group_name_H-M   'P 1'
#
loop_
_entity.id
_entity.type
_entity.pdbx_description
1 polymer ?
#
loop_
_entity_poly.entity_id
_entity_poly.type
_entity_poly.pdbx_seq_one_letter_code
_entity_poly.pdbx_strand_id
1 'polypeptide(L)'
;MNIKIDASRVAGLITGSANLDKVVYDTWYLKDVELMSGKIYGLVSEYGQGCMYLSYLLGGKIDFGDLQIFIDGINVSKEDLKSISWNLEPSKEKYKNKTVRKSIEKSIIKNKCSDTFEDIVEAFYLDERRHDIKLQYLSGERWRASAALGYVSGKSIFYAPYKNTSFYHSMYGSNMFKALRYLADKGTIIVLPVGSDTFIKSVVDECIYLDPVYEQ
;
A
#
# COMPACT_ATOMS: atom_id res chain seq x y z
N MET A 1 0.62 -8.28 14.05
CA MET A 1 0.76 -8.95 12.72
C MET A 1 2.19 -8.82 12.29
N ASN A 2 2.81 -9.93 11.94
CA ASN A 2 4.13 -10.01 11.32
C ASN A 2 3.96 -10.74 9.98
N ILE A 3 4.52 -10.19 8.90
CA ILE A 3 4.54 -10.83 7.58
C ILE A 3 5.98 -11.23 7.28
N LYS A 4 6.18 -12.52 7.01
CA LYS A 4 7.46 -13.03 6.52
C LYS A 4 7.29 -13.56 5.10
N ILE A 5 8.11 -13.10 4.18
CA ILE A 5 8.23 -13.64 2.84
C ILE A 5 9.51 -14.47 2.81
N ASP A 6 9.36 -15.77 2.63
CA ASP A 6 10.45 -16.73 2.59
C ASP A 6 10.80 -17.04 1.14
N ALA A 7 11.94 -16.57 0.71
CA ALA A 7 12.51 -16.77 -0.62
C ALA A 7 13.59 -17.86 -0.66
N SER A 8 13.92 -18.49 0.46
CA SER A 8 15.04 -19.44 0.60
C SER A 8 14.93 -20.68 -0.28
N ARG A 9 13.73 -21.02 -0.73
CA ARG A 9 13.47 -22.18 -1.60
C ARG A 9 13.41 -21.84 -3.08
N VAL A 10 13.55 -20.57 -3.42
CA VAL A 10 13.44 -20.11 -4.80
C VAL A 10 14.84 -19.77 -5.29
N ALA A 11 15.35 -20.56 -6.23
CA ALA A 11 16.62 -20.26 -6.86
C ALA A 11 16.40 -19.34 -8.07
N GLY A 12 17.01 -18.17 -8.08
CA GLY A 12 17.09 -17.32 -9.24
C GLY A 12 16.23 -16.04 -9.21
N LEU A 13 16.06 -15.48 -10.37
CA LEU A 13 15.38 -14.23 -10.66
C LEU A 13 13.87 -14.46 -10.82
N ILE A 14 13.04 -13.79 -10.03
CA ILE A 14 11.60 -13.72 -10.31
C ILE A 14 11.34 -12.53 -11.21
N THR A 15 10.75 -12.81 -12.37
CA THR A 15 10.19 -11.82 -13.26
C THR A 15 8.68 -11.84 -13.08
N GLY A 16 8.11 -10.74 -12.65
CA GLY A 16 6.67 -10.59 -12.46
C GLY A 16 6.09 -9.55 -13.39
N SER A 17 4.85 -9.76 -13.79
CA SER A 17 4.07 -8.76 -14.51
C SER A 17 3.00 -8.24 -13.55
N ALA A 18 3.12 -6.99 -13.14
CA ALA A 18 2.10 -6.29 -12.38
C ALA A 18 1.23 -5.50 -13.36
N ASN A 19 0.05 -6.03 -13.67
CA ASN A 19 -0.86 -5.37 -14.60
C ASN A 19 -1.90 -4.56 -13.82
N LEU A 20 -1.90 -3.23 -14.03
CA LEU A 20 -3.04 -2.39 -13.65
C LEU A 20 -3.71 -1.74 -14.87
N ASP A 21 -3.06 -1.68 -16.01
CA ASP A 21 -3.58 -1.25 -17.33
C ASP A 21 -2.53 -1.48 -18.44
N LYS A 22 -1.30 -1.86 -18.08
CA LYS A 22 -0.21 -2.19 -19.02
C LYS A 22 0.68 -3.26 -18.40
N VAL A 23 1.16 -4.17 -19.24
CA VAL A 23 2.16 -5.16 -18.83
C VAL A 23 3.44 -4.42 -18.46
N VAL A 24 3.74 -4.39 -17.18
CA VAL A 24 4.99 -3.85 -16.66
C VAL A 24 5.79 -5.02 -16.12
N TYR A 25 6.95 -5.25 -16.70
CA TYR A 25 7.89 -6.25 -16.19
C TYR A 25 8.65 -5.63 -15.04
N ASP A 26 8.66 -6.33 -13.94
CA ASP A 26 9.42 -5.97 -12.75
C ASP A 26 10.22 -7.20 -12.32
N THR A 27 11.48 -7.02 -11.99
CA THR A 27 12.43 -8.10 -11.71
C THR A 27 12.94 -7.92 -10.29
N TRP A 28 12.83 -8.96 -9.48
CA TRP A 28 13.29 -8.94 -8.10
C TRP A 28 14.24 -10.11 -7.83
N TYR A 29 15.41 -9.77 -7.32
CA TYR A 29 16.32 -10.75 -6.72
C TYR A 29 15.82 -11.08 -5.34
N LEU A 30 15.42 -12.33 -5.16
CA LEU A 30 14.74 -12.77 -3.96
C LEU A 30 15.66 -12.77 -2.75
N LYS A 31 15.23 -12.06 -1.75
CA LYS A 31 15.75 -12.18 -0.38
C LYS A 31 14.55 -12.23 0.56
N ASP A 32 14.75 -12.82 1.72
CA ASP A 32 13.74 -12.82 2.77
C ASP A 32 13.37 -11.38 3.15
N VAL A 33 12.07 -11.15 3.32
CA VAL A 33 11.53 -9.86 3.77
C VAL A 33 10.64 -10.10 4.97
N GLU A 34 10.83 -9.28 6.00
CA GLU A 34 10.00 -9.28 7.18
C GLU A 34 9.37 -7.90 7.41
N LEU A 35 8.05 -7.88 7.64
CA LEU A 35 7.27 -6.65 7.83
C LEU A 35 6.45 -6.79 9.11
N MET A 36 6.56 -5.78 9.98
CA MET A 36 5.81 -5.73 11.25
C MET A 36 4.70 -4.69 11.19
N SER A 37 3.58 -4.99 11.84
CA SER A 37 2.48 -4.03 12.00
C SER A 37 2.94 -2.78 12.75
N GLY A 38 2.28 -1.67 12.45
CA GLY A 38 2.60 -0.38 13.05
C GLY A 38 3.70 0.39 12.32
N LYS A 39 4.13 -0.10 11.14
CA LYS A 39 5.22 0.52 10.40
C LYS A 39 4.83 0.93 8.98
N ILE A 40 5.49 1.99 8.51
CA ILE A 40 5.51 2.44 7.12
C ILE A 40 6.86 2.06 6.53
N TYR A 41 6.85 1.30 5.43
CA TYR A 41 8.05 0.83 4.74
C TYR A 41 8.22 1.54 3.40
N GLY A 42 9.41 2.03 3.12
CA GLY A 42 9.85 2.41 1.79
C GLY A 42 10.44 1.19 1.08
N LEU A 43 9.84 0.73 -0.02
CA LEU A 43 10.45 -0.30 -0.87
C LEU A 43 11.30 0.40 -1.92
N VAL A 44 12.61 0.34 -1.75
CA VAL A 44 13.56 1.13 -2.56
C VAL A 44 14.20 0.25 -3.62
N SER A 45 13.98 0.57 -4.87
CA SER A 45 14.72 0.05 -6.02
C SER A 45 14.46 0.92 -7.24
N GLU A 46 15.29 0.83 -8.26
CA GLU A 46 14.96 1.42 -9.55
C GLU A 46 13.68 0.83 -10.14
N TYR A 47 13.04 1.56 -11.04
CA TYR A 47 11.87 1.08 -11.74
C TYR A 47 12.20 -0.22 -12.51
N GLY A 48 11.41 -1.26 -12.29
CA GLY A 48 11.67 -2.58 -12.88
C GLY A 48 12.62 -3.47 -12.07
N GLN A 49 12.99 -3.08 -10.84
CA GLN A 49 13.93 -3.81 -9.98
C GLN A 49 13.26 -4.39 -8.70
N GLY A 50 11.96 -4.67 -8.74
CA GLY A 50 11.27 -5.48 -7.73
C GLY A 50 10.40 -4.74 -6.72
N CYS A 51 10.56 -3.44 -6.50
CA CYS A 51 9.77 -2.74 -5.48
C CYS A 51 8.26 -2.72 -5.81
N MET A 52 7.92 -2.62 -7.09
CA MET A 52 6.52 -2.69 -7.51
C MET A 52 5.99 -4.12 -7.39
N TYR A 53 6.79 -5.12 -7.78
CA TYR A 53 6.42 -6.53 -7.66
C TYR A 53 6.09 -6.88 -6.22
N LEU A 54 6.98 -6.57 -5.27
CA LEU A 54 6.76 -6.83 -3.85
C LEU A 54 5.51 -6.13 -3.31
N SER A 55 5.28 -4.88 -3.70
CA SER A 55 4.08 -4.13 -3.31
C SER A 55 2.79 -4.81 -3.79
N TYR A 56 2.76 -5.27 -5.04
CA TYR A 56 1.57 -5.95 -5.59
C TYR A 56 1.43 -7.40 -5.11
N LEU A 57 2.52 -8.06 -4.77
CA LEU A 57 2.52 -9.35 -4.09
C LEU A 57 1.77 -9.25 -2.76
N LEU A 58 2.15 -8.27 -1.93
CA LEU A 58 1.49 -7.96 -0.65
C LEU A 58 0.02 -7.53 -0.85
N GLY A 59 -0.28 -6.93 -1.98
CA GLY A 59 -1.66 -6.59 -2.39
C GLY A 59 -2.51 -7.77 -2.85
N GLY A 60 -1.97 -8.99 -2.91
CA GLY A 60 -2.64 -10.16 -3.46
C GLY A 60 -3.03 -9.97 -4.95
N LYS A 61 -2.21 -9.24 -5.72
CA LYS A 61 -2.47 -8.93 -7.14
C LYS A 61 -1.75 -9.85 -8.10
N ILE A 62 -0.67 -10.44 -7.68
CA ILE A 62 0.16 -11.36 -8.47
C ILE A 62 0.27 -12.71 -7.77
N ASP A 63 0.52 -13.75 -8.53
CA ASP A 63 0.72 -15.08 -7.98
C ASP A 63 2.11 -15.19 -7.35
N PHE A 64 2.24 -16.00 -6.29
CA PHE A 64 3.47 -16.13 -5.52
C PHE A 64 4.51 -17.02 -6.20
N GLY A 65 4.10 -17.87 -7.18
CA GLY A 65 4.95 -18.94 -7.67
C GLY A 65 5.33 -19.88 -6.51
N ASP A 66 6.63 -20.10 -6.36
CA ASP A 66 7.18 -20.96 -5.30
C ASP A 66 7.49 -20.20 -4.00
N LEU A 67 7.20 -18.90 -3.93
CA LEU A 67 7.36 -18.12 -2.69
C LEU A 67 6.38 -18.57 -1.61
N GLN A 68 6.86 -18.57 -0.37
CA GLN A 68 6.00 -18.80 0.79
C GLN A 68 5.84 -17.49 1.57
N ILE A 69 4.59 -17.16 1.88
CA ILE A 69 4.26 -15.96 2.66
C ILE A 69 3.55 -16.40 3.92
N PHE A 70 4.07 -15.93 5.05
CA PHE A 70 3.52 -16.23 6.35
C PHE A 70 3.01 -14.96 7.02
N ILE A 71 1.84 -15.06 7.65
CA ILE A 71 1.31 -14.03 8.55
C ILE A 71 1.21 -14.66 9.94
N ASP A 72 1.94 -14.10 10.90
CA ASP A 72 2.03 -14.61 12.28
C ASP A 72 2.36 -16.12 12.31
N GLY A 73 3.23 -16.57 11.41
CA GLY A 73 3.67 -17.95 11.27
C GLY A 73 2.72 -18.87 10.48
N ILE A 74 1.59 -18.39 10.02
CA ILE A 74 0.62 -19.15 9.22
C ILE A 74 0.86 -18.86 7.74
N ASN A 75 1.07 -19.92 6.93
CA ASN A 75 1.19 -19.77 5.48
C ASN A 75 -0.13 -19.29 4.88
N VAL A 76 -0.07 -18.27 4.05
CA VAL A 76 -1.24 -17.59 3.48
C VAL A 76 -1.27 -17.67 1.97
N SER A 77 -2.48 -17.67 1.42
CA SER A 77 -2.74 -17.64 -0.01
C SER A 77 -2.79 -16.19 -0.54
N LYS A 78 -2.77 -16.07 -1.86
CA LYS A 78 -3.01 -14.80 -2.56
C LYS A 78 -4.37 -14.19 -2.19
N GLU A 79 -5.40 -15.01 -2.06
CA GLU A 79 -6.74 -14.61 -1.69
C GLU A 79 -6.80 -14.07 -0.27
N ASP A 80 -6.05 -14.66 0.66
CA ASP A 80 -5.94 -14.17 2.03
C ASP A 80 -5.32 -12.77 2.03
N LEU A 81 -4.17 -12.58 1.36
CA LEU A 81 -3.56 -11.25 1.21
C LEU A 81 -4.53 -10.24 0.57
N LYS A 82 -5.19 -10.61 -0.52
CA LYS A 82 -6.17 -9.75 -1.19
C LYS A 82 -7.32 -9.35 -0.27
N SER A 83 -7.73 -10.23 0.63
CA SER A 83 -8.82 -9.98 1.56
C SER A 83 -8.49 -8.91 2.59
N ILE A 84 -7.23 -8.83 3.04
CA ILE A 84 -6.76 -7.91 4.09
C ILE A 84 -6.00 -6.69 3.55
N SER A 85 -5.74 -6.63 2.24
CA SER A 85 -4.96 -5.57 1.63
C SER A 85 -5.82 -4.49 0.96
N TRP A 86 -5.24 -3.29 0.83
CA TRP A 86 -5.87 -2.14 0.20
C TRP A 86 -4.88 -1.34 -0.63
N ASN A 87 -5.26 -1.02 -1.88
CA ASN A 87 -4.47 -0.14 -2.73
C ASN A 87 -4.72 1.32 -2.38
N LEU A 88 -3.68 2.07 -2.03
CA LEU A 88 -3.75 3.50 -1.74
C LEU A 88 -4.15 4.33 -2.97
N GLU A 89 -3.83 3.87 -4.18
CA GLU A 89 -4.29 4.50 -5.41
C GLU A 89 -5.56 3.79 -5.92
N PRO A 90 -6.74 4.35 -5.67
CA PRO A 90 -8.00 3.70 -6.02
C PRO A 90 -8.20 3.68 -7.54
N SER A 91 -8.73 2.58 -8.04
CA SER A 91 -9.20 2.49 -9.42
C SER A 91 -10.29 3.54 -9.69
N LYS A 92 -10.12 4.31 -10.76
CA LYS A 92 -11.12 5.31 -11.17
C LYS A 92 -12.49 4.68 -11.44
N GLU A 93 -12.51 3.47 -11.99
CA GLU A 93 -13.75 2.78 -12.33
C GLU A 93 -14.53 2.31 -11.11
N LYS A 94 -13.85 1.78 -10.09
CA LYS A 94 -14.49 1.27 -8.88
C LYS A 94 -15.31 2.33 -8.14
N TYR A 95 -14.93 3.60 -8.26
CA TYR A 95 -15.56 4.72 -7.54
C TYR A 95 -16.20 5.76 -8.44
N LYS A 96 -16.43 5.43 -9.71
CA LYS A 96 -16.89 6.35 -10.78
C LYS A 96 -18.11 7.22 -10.42
N ASN A 97 -19.00 6.71 -9.58
CA ASN A 97 -20.26 7.40 -9.25
C ASN A 97 -20.48 7.60 -7.74
N LYS A 98 -19.43 7.45 -6.91
CA LYS A 98 -19.57 7.54 -5.45
C LYS A 98 -18.84 8.74 -4.91
N THR A 99 -19.51 9.52 -4.06
CA THR A 99 -18.86 10.59 -3.29
C THR A 99 -18.04 10.01 -2.15
N VAL A 100 -17.12 10.82 -1.62
CA VAL A 100 -16.29 10.46 -0.46
C VAL A 100 -17.19 10.07 0.70
N ARG A 101 -18.13 10.97 1.09
CA ARG A 101 -19.06 10.74 2.18
C ARG A 101 -19.83 9.42 2.03
N LYS A 102 -20.55 9.25 0.93
CA LYS A 102 -21.35 8.02 0.70
C LYS A 102 -20.51 6.75 0.72
N SER A 103 -19.25 6.82 0.27
CA SER A 103 -18.37 5.66 0.26
C SER A 103 -17.91 5.28 1.66
N ILE A 104 -17.53 6.26 2.48
CA ILE A 104 -17.06 6.06 3.85
C ILE A 104 -18.23 5.59 4.73
N GLU A 105 -19.35 6.31 4.77
CA GLU A 105 -20.54 5.98 5.57
C GLU A 105 -21.04 4.55 5.27
N LYS A 106 -21.15 4.21 3.98
CA LYS A 106 -21.52 2.85 3.57
C LYS A 106 -20.54 1.80 4.09
N SER A 107 -19.23 2.09 4.07
CA SER A 107 -18.21 1.16 4.54
C SER A 107 -18.20 1.04 6.06
N ILE A 108 -18.42 2.13 6.80
CA ILE A 108 -18.61 2.13 8.26
C ILE A 108 -19.75 1.18 8.64
N ILE A 109 -20.93 1.35 8.04
CA ILE A 109 -22.10 0.51 8.32
C ILE A 109 -21.83 -0.96 7.96
N LYS A 110 -21.29 -1.20 6.75
CA LYS A 110 -21.06 -2.56 6.25
C LYS A 110 -20.08 -3.34 7.12
N ASN A 111 -19.03 -2.70 7.59
CA ASN A 111 -17.94 -3.35 8.31
C ASN A 111 -18.04 -3.15 9.84
N LYS A 112 -19.11 -2.51 10.33
CA LYS A 112 -19.36 -2.23 11.75
C LYS A 112 -18.17 -1.50 12.39
N CYS A 113 -17.59 -0.51 11.67
CA CYS A 113 -16.53 0.33 12.20
C CYS A 113 -17.07 1.13 13.38
N SER A 114 -16.31 1.23 14.46
CA SER A 114 -16.70 1.98 15.66
C SER A 114 -16.60 3.49 15.47
N ASP A 115 -15.75 3.93 14.55
CA ASP A 115 -15.50 5.35 14.32
C ASP A 115 -16.62 5.97 13.49
N THR A 116 -16.99 7.20 13.79
CA THR A 116 -17.98 7.97 13.04
C THR A 116 -17.39 8.51 11.73
N PHE A 117 -18.23 9.05 10.86
CA PHE A 117 -17.76 9.73 9.64
C PHE A 117 -16.88 10.94 10.00
N GLU A 118 -17.25 11.68 11.02
CA GLU A 118 -16.52 12.85 11.52
C GLU A 118 -15.14 12.48 12.05
N ASP A 119 -15.03 11.40 12.83
CA ASP A 119 -13.73 10.88 13.31
C ASP A 119 -12.81 10.52 12.13
N ILE A 120 -13.35 9.88 11.10
CA ILE A 120 -12.59 9.49 9.91
C ILE A 120 -12.12 10.71 9.12
N VAL A 121 -12.98 11.70 8.95
CA VAL A 121 -12.66 12.94 8.23
C VAL A 121 -11.51 13.68 8.91
N GLU A 122 -11.56 13.79 10.23
CA GLU A 122 -10.51 14.41 11.03
C GLU A 122 -9.20 13.62 10.94
N ALA A 123 -9.24 12.33 11.22
CA ALA A 123 -8.06 11.47 11.23
C ALA A 123 -7.32 11.42 9.88
N PHE A 124 -8.06 11.48 8.78
CA PHE A 124 -7.50 11.44 7.43
C PHE A 124 -7.38 12.82 6.77
N TYR A 125 -7.65 13.90 7.50
CA TYR A 125 -7.52 15.28 7.02
C TYR A 125 -8.31 15.53 5.72
N LEU A 126 -9.55 15.05 5.64
CA LEU A 126 -10.41 15.24 4.48
C LEU A 126 -11.11 16.59 4.55
N ASP A 127 -10.99 17.39 3.48
CA ASP A 127 -11.58 18.73 3.41
C ASP A 127 -13.10 18.64 3.31
N GLU A 128 -13.84 19.36 4.17
CA GLU A 128 -15.30 19.38 4.23
C GLU A 128 -15.92 19.71 2.86
N ARG A 129 -15.33 20.66 2.14
CA ARG A 129 -15.80 21.07 0.80
C ARG A 129 -15.73 19.97 -0.25
N ARG A 130 -15.04 18.86 0.07
CA ARG A 130 -14.81 17.73 -0.84
C ARG A 130 -15.55 16.46 -0.47
N HIS A 131 -16.27 16.45 0.64
CA HIS A 131 -16.99 15.25 1.09
C HIS A 131 -18.02 14.75 0.08
N ASP A 132 -18.69 15.66 -0.62
CA ASP A 132 -19.68 15.32 -1.62
C ASP A 132 -19.13 15.30 -3.06
N ILE A 133 -17.80 15.43 -3.21
CA ILE A 133 -17.14 15.25 -4.49
C ILE A 133 -16.92 13.76 -4.75
N LYS A 134 -17.06 13.33 -5.99
CA LYS A 134 -16.76 11.96 -6.40
C LYS A 134 -15.26 11.69 -6.24
N LEU A 135 -14.93 10.53 -5.69
CA LEU A 135 -13.55 10.14 -5.37
C LEU A 135 -12.60 10.25 -6.59
N GLN A 136 -13.11 9.96 -7.78
CA GLN A 136 -12.33 10.05 -9.02
C GLN A 136 -11.88 11.48 -9.37
N TYR A 137 -12.57 12.51 -8.88
CA TYR A 137 -12.24 13.92 -9.14
C TYR A 137 -11.39 14.56 -8.06
N LEU A 138 -11.06 13.82 -7.01
CA LEU A 138 -10.08 14.28 -6.03
C LEU A 138 -8.68 14.24 -6.62
N SER A 139 -7.92 15.31 -6.44
CA SER A 139 -6.50 15.40 -6.80
C SER A 139 -5.60 14.83 -5.69
N GLY A 140 -4.81 15.66 -5.02
CA GLY A 140 -3.88 15.26 -3.95
C GLY A 140 -4.53 14.61 -2.72
N GLU A 141 -5.83 14.78 -2.50
CA GLU A 141 -6.58 14.20 -1.40
C GLU A 141 -7.05 12.76 -1.65
N ARG A 142 -6.97 12.30 -2.91
CA ARG A 142 -7.48 10.98 -3.32
C ARG A 142 -6.86 9.83 -2.54
N TRP A 143 -5.55 9.87 -2.26
CA TRP A 143 -4.89 8.83 -1.49
C TRP A 143 -5.36 8.81 -0.03
N ARG A 144 -5.55 9.98 0.60
CA ARG A 144 -6.08 10.06 1.97
C ARG A 144 -7.50 9.50 2.06
N ALA A 145 -8.35 9.86 1.11
CA ALA A 145 -9.70 9.31 1.02
C ALA A 145 -9.71 7.79 0.74
N SER A 146 -8.76 7.30 -0.08
CA SER A 146 -8.58 5.87 -0.29
C SER A 146 -8.09 5.17 0.98
N ALA A 147 -7.13 5.75 1.69
CA ALA A 147 -6.64 5.25 2.96
C ALA A 147 -7.76 5.14 4.00
N ALA A 148 -8.58 6.18 4.14
CA ALA A 148 -9.78 6.17 4.99
C ALA A 148 -10.74 5.02 4.64
N LEU A 149 -11.01 4.81 3.35
CA LEU A 149 -11.86 3.70 2.89
C LEU A 149 -11.26 2.32 3.21
N GLY A 150 -9.96 2.15 3.08
CA GLY A 150 -9.27 0.93 3.48
C GLY A 150 -9.40 0.68 4.98
N TYR A 151 -9.18 1.72 5.79
CA TYR A 151 -9.31 1.67 7.25
C TYR A 151 -10.72 1.24 7.69
N VAL A 152 -11.76 1.94 7.27
CA VAL A 152 -13.15 1.59 7.61
C VAL A 152 -13.61 0.25 7.01
N SER A 153 -12.84 -0.29 6.07
CA SER A 153 -13.04 -1.63 5.52
C SER A 153 -12.28 -2.72 6.28
N GLY A 154 -11.61 -2.38 7.40
CA GLY A 154 -10.88 -3.32 8.25
C GLY A 154 -9.63 -3.89 7.58
N LYS A 155 -8.96 -3.12 6.70
CA LYS A 155 -7.76 -3.58 6.01
C LYS A 155 -6.52 -3.37 6.86
N SER A 156 -5.60 -4.33 6.78
CA SER A 156 -4.39 -4.38 7.62
C SER A 156 -3.10 -4.13 6.84
N ILE A 157 -3.13 -4.27 5.50
CA ILE A 157 -2.00 -4.01 4.62
C ILE A 157 -2.40 -2.93 3.62
N PHE A 158 -1.62 -1.85 3.55
CA PHE A 158 -1.80 -0.78 2.59
C PHE A 158 -0.62 -0.74 1.63
N TYR A 159 -0.88 -0.88 0.35
CA TYR A 159 0.14 -0.89 -0.68
C TYR A 159 -0.13 0.17 -1.76
N ALA A 160 0.92 0.56 -2.45
CA ALA A 160 0.86 1.59 -3.49
C ALA A 160 1.52 1.11 -4.79
N PRO A 161 1.15 1.66 -5.96
CA PRO A 161 1.95 1.53 -7.16
C PRO A 161 3.27 2.28 -7.00
N TYR A 162 4.27 1.92 -7.83
CA TYR A 162 5.52 2.66 -7.91
C TYR A 162 5.26 4.15 -8.17
N LYS A 163 5.92 4.99 -7.38
CA LYS A 163 5.96 6.44 -7.59
C LYS A 163 7.39 6.93 -7.47
N ASN A 164 7.72 7.95 -8.26
CA ASN A 164 9.02 8.60 -8.14
C ASN A 164 9.11 9.44 -6.85
N THR A 165 10.32 9.78 -6.48
CA THR A 165 10.62 10.57 -5.27
C THR A 165 9.91 11.93 -5.28
N SER A 166 9.80 12.59 -6.45
CA SER A 166 9.11 13.87 -6.60
C SER A 166 7.63 13.78 -6.26
N PHE A 167 6.96 12.66 -6.56
CA PHE A 167 5.58 12.44 -6.17
C PHE A 167 5.43 12.47 -4.64
N TYR A 168 6.23 11.68 -3.93
CA TYR A 168 6.17 11.63 -2.47
C TYR A 168 6.54 12.98 -1.84
N HIS A 169 7.55 13.68 -2.37
CA HIS A 169 7.89 15.03 -1.93
C HIS A 169 6.71 16.01 -2.10
N SER A 170 6.02 15.97 -3.23
CA SER A 170 4.84 16.82 -3.47
C SER A 170 3.68 16.52 -2.54
N MET A 171 3.59 15.28 -2.03
CA MET A 171 2.53 14.86 -1.11
C MET A 171 2.84 15.20 0.36
N TYR A 172 4.06 15.61 0.68
CA TYR A 172 4.47 15.90 2.06
C TYR A 172 3.62 17.01 2.70
N GLY A 173 3.41 18.12 1.99
CA GLY A 173 2.58 19.23 2.47
C GLY A 173 1.07 18.98 2.48
N SER A 174 0.61 17.82 1.98
CA SER A 174 -0.81 17.50 1.82
C SER A 174 -1.42 16.70 2.99
N ASN A 175 -0.73 16.61 4.14
CA ASN A 175 -1.08 15.74 5.27
C ASN A 175 -1.13 14.23 4.94
N MET A 176 -0.61 13.81 3.80
CA MET A 176 -0.64 12.40 3.40
C MET A 176 0.10 11.50 4.40
N PHE A 177 1.31 11.90 4.78
CA PHE A 177 2.11 11.10 5.70
C PHE A 177 1.55 11.09 7.13
N LYS A 178 0.83 12.16 7.54
CA LYS A 178 0.09 12.15 8.81
C LYS A 178 -1.05 11.12 8.78
N ALA A 179 -1.80 11.04 7.68
CA ALA A 179 -2.85 10.05 7.51
C ALA A 179 -2.27 8.61 7.45
N LEU A 180 -1.12 8.41 6.81
CA LEU A 180 -0.43 7.11 6.82
C LEU A 180 0.09 6.75 8.21
N ARG A 181 0.63 7.74 8.96
CA ARG A 181 1.05 7.53 10.35
C ARG A 181 -0.12 7.10 11.22
N TYR A 182 -1.26 7.77 11.11
CA TYR A 182 -2.47 7.35 11.81
C TYR A 182 -2.84 5.88 11.51
N LEU A 183 -2.76 5.45 10.25
CA LEU A 183 -2.98 4.04 9.90
C LEU A 183 -1.95 3.12 10.57
N ALA A 184 -0.66 3.46 10.52
CA ALA A 184 0.39 2.68 11.16
C ALA A 184 0.14 2.55 12.67
N ASP A 185 -0.19 3.66 13.36
CA ASP A 185 -0.51 3.69 14.79
C ASP A 185 -1.73 2.81 15.14
N LYS A 186 -2.63 2.56 14.18
CA LYS A 186 -3.72 1.57 14.30
C LYS A 186 -3.27 0.13 14.02
N GLY A 187 -1.97 -0.12 13.89
CA GLY A 187 -1.39 -1.46 13.73
C GLY A 187 -1.39 -1.99 12.31
N THR A 188 -1.50 -1.14 11.29
CA THR A 188 -1.42 -1.58 9.89
C THR A 188 0.02 -1.61 9.39
N ILE A 189 0.25 -2.33 8.29
CA ILE A 189 1.48 -2.32 7.51
C ILE A 189 1.25 -1.48 6.26
N ILE A 190 2.19 -0.56 5.97
CA ILE A 190 2.11 0.31 4.79
C ILE A 190 3.38 0.14 3.98
N VAL A 191 3.25 -0.10 2.67
CA VAL A 191 4.39 -0.24 1.76
C VAL A 191 4.31 0.77 0.62
N LEU A 192 5.40 1.52 0.42
CA LEU A 192 5.51 2.62 -0.53
C LEU A 192 6.69 2.37 -1.48
N PRO A 193 6.45 1.83 -2.70
CA PRO A 193 7.50 1.63 -3.70
C PRO A 193 8.03 2.96 -4.24
N VAL A 194 9.37 3.11 -4.27
CA VAL A 194 10.04 4.34 -4.69
C VAL A 194 11.40 4.05 -5.33
N GLY A 195 11.83 4.91 -6.25
CA GLY A 195 13.11 4.74 -6.97
C GLY A 195 14.33 5.20 -6.19
N SER A 196 14.18 5.93 -5.09
CA SER A 196 15.30 6.45 -4.29
C SER A 196 14.86 6.70 -2.86
N ASP A 197 15.77 6.47 -1.94
CA ASP A 197 15.56 6.70 -0.51
C ASP A 197 15.71 8.16 -0.08
N THR A 198 16.22 9.04 -0.94
CA THR A 198 16.61 10.43 -0.64
C THR A 198 15.59 11.21 0.18
N PHE A 199 14.31 11.06 -0.15
CA PHE A 199 13.22 11.69 0.60
C PHE A 199 12.48 10.70 1.49
N ILE A 200 12.18 9.51 0.96
CA ILE A 200 11.26 8.59 1.62
C ILE A 200 11.76 8.15 3.01
N LYS A 201 13.06 8.01 3.20
CA LYS A 201 13.67 7.67 4.50
C LYS A 201 13.39 8.66 5.62
N SER A 202 13.00 9.90 5.30
CA SER A 202 12.64 10.91 6.31
C SER A 202 11.19 10.80 6.81
N VAL A 203 10.37 9.98 6.15
CA VAL A 203 8.91 9.89 6.41
C VAL A 203 8.40 8.47 6.65
N VAL A 204 9.26 7.47 6.48
CA VAL A 204 8.95 6.05 6.76
C VAL A 204 9.73 5.56 7.97
N ASP A 205 9.32 4.43 8.53
CA ASP A 205 10.03 3.81 9.66
C ASP A 205 11.25 3.02 9.22
N GLU A 206 11.19 2.43 8.01
CA GLU A 206 12.23 1.55 7.51
C GLU A 206 12.27 1.55 5.98
N CYS A 207 13.48 1.49 5.41
CA CYS A 207 13.68 1.28 3.98
C CYS A 207 14.15 -0.14 3.72
N ILE A 208 13.48 -0.85 2.81
CA ILE A 208 13.87 -2.16 2.31
C ILE A 208 14.43 -1.96 0.91
N TYR A 209 15.73 -2.26 0.75
CA TYR A 209 16.43 -2.13 -0.53
C TYR A 209 16.36 -3.46 -1.27
N LEU A 210 15.89 -3.41 -2.50
CA LEU A 210 15.62 -4.58 -3.36
C LEU A 210 16.57 -4.70 -4.54
N ASP A 211 17.49 -3.74 -4.67
CA ASP A 211 18.50 -3.80 -5.72
C ASP A 211 19.35 -5.06 -5.58
N PRO A 212 19.75 -5.69 -6.70
CA PRO A 212 20.64 -6.82 -6.65
C PRO A 212 21.97 -6.38 -6.01
N VAL A 213 22.36 -7.09 -4.98
CA VAL A 213 23.72 -6.97 -4.47
C VAL A 213 24.62 -7.61 -5.53
N TYR A 214 25.26 -6.79 -6.36
CA TYR A 214 26.37 -7.27 -7.16
C TYR A 214 27.48 -7.59 -6.16
N GLU A 215 27.71 -8.88 -5.90
CA GLU A 215 28.94 -9.31 -5.22
C GLU A 215 30.11 -8.80 -6.08
N GLN A 216 30.85 -7.83 -5.54
CA GLN A 216 32.08 -7.32 -6.11
C GLN A 216 33.24 -8.31 -5.88
#